data_8015a16723740b4fb01675b1189a4f19
#
_entry.id   8015a16723740b4fb01675b1189a4f19
#
_cell.length_a   1.000
_cell.length_b   1.000
_cell.length_c   1.000
_cell.angle_alpha   90.00
_cell.angle_beta   90.00
_cell.angle_gamma   90.00
#
_symmetry.space_group_name_H-M   'P 1'
#
loop_
_entity.id
_entity.type
_entity.pdbx_description
1 polymer ?
#
loop_
_entity_poly.entity_id
_entity_poly.type
_entity_poly.pdbx_seq_one_letter_code
_entity_poly.pdbx_strand_id
1 'polypeptide(L)'
;MKATPYMLIITVLLTMLFFYTGIEKVWYHTVFRIQLYKQPLPGWAKAVLEWGLPIGELAVTGLLVYPRTRRWGLWASVVMLLAFAGYTAYAASEPDGNVVCACGKLFSSLSWTAHFWVNMGLAALAAMGGVLYHRSIKTRNEKKPQRWADGR
;
A
#
# COMPACT_ATOMS: atom_id res chain seq x y z
N MET A 1 14.25 -13.08 14.69
CA MET A 1 12.81 -12.75 14.77
C MET A 1 12.06 -13.85 14.03
N LYS A 2 11.36 -14.74 14.74
CA LYS A 2 10.46 -15.70 14.04
C LYS A 2 9.15 -14.93 13.73
N ALA A 3 9.11 -14.27 12.57
CA ALA A 3 7.85 -13.78 12.03
C ALA A 3 7.00 -15.01 11.70
N THR A 4 5.71 -15.00 12.03
CA THR A 4 4.81 -16.04 11.57
C THR A 4 4.86 -16.03 10.03
N PRO A 5 4.89 -17.19 9.36
CA PRO A 5 5.05 -17.25 7.91
C PRO A 5 4.03 -16.39 7.15
N TYR A 6 2.80 -16.33 7.65
CA TYR A 6 1.74 -15.47 7.09
C TYR A 6 2.09 -13.98 7.11
N MET A 7 2.69 -13.48 8.19
CA MET A 7 3.10 -12.09 8.30
C MET A 7 4.22 -11.75 7.31
N LEU A 8 5.15 -12.69 7.09
CA LEU A 8 6.20 -12.53 6.10
C LEU A 8 5.61 -12.46 4.68
N ILE A 9 4.71 -13.38 4.35
CA ILE A 9 4.04 -13.43 3.03
C ILE A 9 3.30 -12.10 2.76
N ILE A 10 2.48 -11.62 3.71
CA ILE A 10 1.77 -10.35 3.57
C ILE A 10 2.74 -9.19 3.34
N THR A 11 3.81 -9.12 4.14
CA THR A 11 4.80 -8.04 4.01
C THR A 11 5.49 -8.07 2.67
N VAL A 12 5.93 -9.25 2.20
CA VAL A 12 6.60 -9.41 0.90
C VAL A 12 5.66 -9.04 -0.25
N LEU A 13 4.41 -9.51 -0.20
CA LEU A 13 3.41 -9.20 -1.22
C LEU A 13 3.17 -7.68 -1.33
N LEU A 14 2.94 -7.00 -0.21
CA LEU A 14 2.75 -5.55 -0.20
C LEU A 14 4.02 -4.80 -0.63
N THR A 15 5.19 -5.25 -0.20
CA THR A 15 6.47 -4.65 -0.62
C THR A 15 6.65 -4.73 -2.13
N MET A 16 6.41 -5.91 -2.73
CA MET A 16 6.52 -6.10 -4.17
C MET A 16 5.50 -5.26 -4.93
N LEU A 17 4.27 -5.16 -4.42
CA LEU A 17 3.24 -4.34 -5.02
C LEU A 17 3.65 -2.86 -5.07
N PHE A 18 3.95 -2.25 -3.91
CA PHE A 18 4.29 -0.83 -3.85
C PHE A 18 5.62 -0.50 -4.54
N PHE A 19 6.59 -1.40 -4.46
CA PHE A 19 7.85 -1.24 -5.19
C PHE A 19 7.60 -1.22 -6.70
N TYR A 20 6.85 -2.20 -7.21
CA TYR A 20 6.57 -2.30 -8.63
C TYR A 20 5.80 -1.08 -9.13
N THR A 21 4.70 -0.71 -8.46
CA THR A 21 3.86 0.41 -8.88
C THR A 21 4.57 1.76 -8.75
N GLY A 22 5.41 1.93 -7.72
CA GLY A 22 6.22 3.13 -7.53
C GLY A 22 7.31 3.28 -8.58
N ILE A 23 8.08 2.23 -8.85
CA ILE A 23 9.13 2.23 -9.88
C ILE A 23 8.53 2.41 -11.27
N GLU A 24 7.41 1.77 -11.57
CA GLU A 24 6.73 1.91 -12.87
C GLU A 24 6.35 3.36 -13.15
N LYS A 25 5.81 4.08 -12.15
CA LYS A 25 5.44 5.51 -12.29
C LYS A 25 6.66 6.42 -12.47
N VAL A 26 7.79 6.09 -11.85
CA VAL A 26 9.05 6.82 -12.05
C VAL A 26 9.60 6.53 -13.45
N TRP A 27 9.65 5.26 -13.85
CA TRP A 27 10.23 4.86 -15.13
C TRP A 27 9.42 5.35 -16.33
N TYR A 28 8.09 5.28 -16.25
CA TYR A 28 7.16 5.75 -17.28
C TYR A 28 6.49 7.06 -16.88
N HIS A 29 7.26 7.98 -16.26
CA HIS A 29 6.73 9.23 -15.70
C HIS A 29 5.88 10.03 -16.70
N THR A 30 6.30 10.14 -17.96
CA THR A 30 5.55 10.88 -19.00
C THR A 30 4.17 10.27 -19.23
N VAL A 31 4.07 8.93 -19.30
CA VAL A 31 2.78 8.22 -19.48
C VAL A 31 1.91 8.41 -18.24
N PHE A 32 2.46 8.23 -17.06
CA PHE A 32 1.77 8.43 -15.79
C PHE A 32 1.22 9.86 -15.68
N ARG A 33 2.02 10.87 -16.00
CA ARG A 33 1.60 12.27 -16.02
C ARG A 33 0.43 12.51 -16.95
N ILE A 34 0.50 12.03 -18.20
CA ILE A 34 -0.59 12.17 -19.17
C ILE A 34 -1.88 11.55 -18.64
N GLN A 35 -1.83 10.36 -18.07
CA GLN A 35 -2.97 9.68 -17.49
C GLN A 35 -3.52 10.43 -16.27
N LEU A 36 -2.65 10.93 -15.39
CA LEU A 36 -3.03 11.71 -14.21
C LEU A 36 -3.74 13.02 -14.58
N TYR A 37 -3.25 13.72 -15.63
CA TYR A 37 -3.85 14.99 -16.05
C TYR A 37 -5.19 14.82 -16.77
N LYS A 38 -5.52 13.63 -17.23
CA LYS A 38 -6.86 13.29 -17.74
C LYS A 38 -7.89 13.01 -16.64
N GLN A 39 -7.45 12.89 -15.36
CA GLN A 39 -8.35 12.62 -14.24
C GLN A 39 -9.22 13.84 -13.92
N PRO A 40 -10.45 13.67 -13.42
CA PRO A 40 -11.33 14.75 -12.97
C PRO A 40 -10.91 15.29 -11.60
N LEU A 41 -9.66 15.68 -11.45
CA LEU A 41 -9.07 16.22 -10.23
C LEU A 41 -8.70 17.69 -10.42
N PRO A 42 -8.72 18.50 -9.36
CA PRO A 42 -8.27 19.89 -9.42
C PRO A 42 -6.76 19.96 -9.76
N GLY A 43 -6.34 21.01 -10.47
CA GLY A 43 -4.97 21.12 -10.99
C GLY A 43 -3.89 21.03 -9.89
N TRP A 44 -4.13 21.63 -8.72
CA TRP A 44 -3.20 21.53 -7.59
C TRP A 44 -3.02 20.09 -7.10
N ALA A 45 -4.10 19.28 -7.07
CA ALA A 45 -4.02 17.89 -6.67
C ALA A 45 -3.21 17.05 -7.66
N LYS A 46 -3.38 17.31 -8.97
CA LYS A 46 -2.59 16.65 -10.02
C LYS A 46 -1.10 16.94 -9.84
N ALA A 47 -0.73 18.20 -9.61
CA ALA A 47 0.67 18.60 -9.41
C ALA A 47 1.30 17.93 -8.17
N VAL A 48 0.54 17.81 -7.07
CA VAL A 48 1.01 17.13 -5.85
C VAL A 48 1.11 15.62 -6.07
N LEU A 49 0.13 15.00 -6.73
CA LEU A 49 0.09 13.55 -6.95
C LEU A 49 1.14 13.08 -7.97
N GLU A 50 1.55 13.93 -8.90
CA GLU A 50 2.53 13.59 -9.94
C GLU A 50 3.83 13.01 -9.35
N TRP A 51 4.34 13.60 -8.29
CA TRP A 51 5.51 13.12 -7.57
C TRP A 51 5.20 12.51 -6.21
N GLY A 52 4.15 12.98 -5.56
CA GLY A 52 3.73 12.50 -4.25
C GLY A 52 3.33 11.04 -4.26
N LEU A 53 2.70 10.57 -5.33
CA LEU A 53 2.26 9.18 -5.45
C LEU A 53 3.43 8.20 -5.56
N PRO A 54 4.35 8.32 -6.54
CA PRO A 54 5.50 7.41 -6.64
C PRO A 54 6.43 7.51 -5.43
N ILE A 55 6.66 8.71 -4.89
CA ILE A 55 7.47 8.88 -3.69
C ILE A 55 6.81 8.21 -2.49
N GLY A 56 5.49 8.36 -2.32
CA GLY A 56 4.73 7.72 -1.26
C GLY A 56 4.77 6.19 -1.33
N GLU A 57 4.60 5.61 -2.53
CA GLU A 57 4.68 4.15 -2.75
C GLU A 57 6.08 3.61 -2.41
N LEU A 58 7.14 4.30 -2.84
CA LEU A 58 8.52 3.91 -2.53
C LEU A 58 8.86 4.11 -1.04
N ALA A 59 8.33 5.14 -0.40
CA ALA A 59 8.48 5.34 1.05
C ALA A 59 7.80 4.22 1.84
N VAL A 60 6.58 3.83 1.47
CA VAL A 60 5.87 2.67 2.08
C VAL A 60 6.68 1.40 1.88
N THR A 61 7.25 1.18 0.68
CA THR A 61 8.16 0.06 0.40
C THR A 61 9.33 0.06 1.37
N GLY A 62 10.01 1.18 1.54
CA GLY A 62 11.13 1.33 2.49
C GLY A 62 10.72 1.02 3.94
N LEU A 63 9.55 1.51 4.37
CA LEU A 63 9.01 1.24 5.71
C LEU A 63 8.70 -0.25 5.93
N LEU A 64 8.23 -0.97 4.89
CA LEU A 64 7.92 -2.39 4.96
C LEU A 64 9.18 -3.26 5.01
N VAL A 65 10.21 -2.90 4.24
CA VAL A 65 11.48 -3.64 4.18
C VAL A 65 12.24 -3.55 5.49
N TYR A 66 12.28 -2.35 6.10
CA TYR A 66 13.06 -2.16 7.32
C TYR A 66 12.31 -2.69 8.56
N PRO A 67 12.87 -3.67 9.31
CA PRO A 67 12.15 -4.37 10.39
C PRO A 67 11.64 -3.48 11.51
N ARG A 68 12.34 -2.36 11.82
CA ARG A 68 11.94 -1.45 12.90
C ARG A 68 10.75 -0.59 12.53
N THR A 69 10.57 -0.27 11.25
CA THR A 69 9.48 0.61 10.75
C THR A 69 8.33 -0.17 10.14
N ARG A 70 8.45 -1.50 10.02
CA ARG A 70 7.46 -2.39 9.38
C ARG A 70 6.03 -2.17 9.89
N ARG A 71 5.84 -1.91 11.19
CA ARG A 71 4.53 -1.59 11.75
C ARG A 71 3.91 -0.36 11.08
N TRP A 72 4.71 0.68 10.93
CA TRP A 72 4.28 1.91 10.26
C TRP A 72 4.04 1.70 8.77
N GLY A 73 4.88 0.89 8.13
CA GLY A 73 4.69 0.48 6.73
C GLY A 73 3.37 -0.24 6.49
N LEU A 74 2.97 -1.16 7.36
CA LEU A 74 1.70 -1.87 7.25
C LEU A 74 0.50 -0.93 7.39
N TRP A 75 0.51 0.00 8.37
CA TRP A 75 -0.57 0.97 8.52
C TRP A 75 -0.58 2.02 7.40
N ALA A 76 0.58 2.48 6.94
CA ALA A 76 0.68 3.35 5.77
C ALA A 76 0.14 2.67 4.51
N SER A 77 0.37 1.36 4.34
CA SER A 77 -0.23 0.55 3.26
C SER A 77 -1.75 0.54 3.34
N VAL A 78 -2.33 0.38 4.54
CA VAL A 78 -3.79 0.43 4.73
C VAL A 78 -4.34 1.77 4.26
N VAL A 79 -3.77 2.88 4.74
CA VAL A 79 -4.22 4.23 4.38
C VAL A 79 -4.13 4.46 2.88
N MET A 80 -3.01 4.10 2.26
CA MET A 80 -2.79 4.30 0.83
C MET A 80 -3.74 3.44 -0.02
N LEU A 81 -3.95 2.18 0.34
CA LEU A 81 -4.87 1.27 -0.38
C LEU A 81 -6.33 1.71 -0.23
N LEU A 82 -6.73 2.21 0.95
CA LEU A 82 -8.06 2.78 1.14
C LEU A 82 -8.26 4.08 0.34
N ALA A 83 -7.23 4.92 0.24
CA ALA A 83 -7.28 6.11 -0.61
C ALA A 83 -7.44 5.72 -2.09
N PHE A 84 -6.72 4.69 -2.57
CA PHE A 84 -6.89 4.16 -3.91
C PHE A 84 -8.28 3.53 -4.12
N ALA A 85 -8.80 2.78 -3.14
CA ALA A 85 -10.15 2.23 -3.21
C ALA A 85 -11.20 3.34 -3.30
N GLY A 86 -11.10 4.39 -2.48
CA GLY A 86 -11.99 5.54 -2.53
C GLY A 86 -11.94 6.24 -3.89
N TYR A 87 -10.74 6.42 -4.43
CA TYR A 87 -10.58 7.01 -5.76
C TYR A 87 -11.19 6.13 -6.87
N THR A 88 -10.97 4.81 -6.82
CA THR A 88 -11.54 3.90 -7.84
C THR A 88 -13.06 3.80 -7.73
N ALA A 89 -13.64 3.90 -6.53
CA ALA A 89 -15.08 3.99 -6.33
C ALA A 89 -15.65 5.28 -6.95
N TYR A 90 -14.97 6.42 -6.71
CA TYR A 90 -15.33 7.68 -7.33
C TYR A 90 -15.27 7.61 -8.88
N ALA A 91 -14.17 7.10 -9.43
CA ALA A 91 -14.00 6.92 -10.87
C ALA A 91 -15.04 5.98 -11.48
N ALA A 92 -15.48 4.95 -10.75
CA ALA A 92 -16.53 4.04 -11.18
C ALA A 92 -17.93 4.68 -11.20
N SER A 93 -18.15 5.76 -10.46
CA SER A 93 -19.43 6.48 -10.41
C SER A 93 -19.56 7.58 -11.47
N GLU A 94 -18.47 7.92 -12.19
CA GLU A 94 -18.50 8.94 -13.23
C GLU A 94 -19.22 8.41 -14.50
N PRO A 95 -20.30 9.09 -14.95
CA PRO A 95 -21.14 8.58 -16.03
C PRO A 95 -20.48 8.61 -17.42
N ASP A 96 -19.45 9.45 -17.61
CA ASP A 96 -18.83 9.67 -18.93
C ASP A 96 -17.81 8.60 -19.36
N GLY A 97 -17.48 7.63 -18.48
CA GLY A 97 -16.60 6.49 -18.82
C GLY A 97 -15.18 6.82 -19.31
N ASN A 98 -14.83 8.12 -19.40
CA ASN A 98 -13.58 8.61 -19.98
C ASN A 98 -12.41 8.65 -18.98
N VAL A 99 -12.59 8.12 -17.77
CA VAL A 99 -11.54 8.11 -16.75
C VAL A 99 -10.54 7.01 -17.08
N VAL A 100 -9.33 7.40 -17.46
CA VAL A 100 -8.23 6.47 -17.78
C VAL A 100 -7.53 6.07 -16.49
N CYS A 101 -7.30 4.75 -16.26
CA CYS A 101 -6.60 4.29 -15.08
C CYS A 101 -5.13 4.74 -15.08
N ALA A 102 -4.74 5.52 -14.06
CA ALA A 102 -3.34 5.90 -13.80
C ALA A 102 -2.65 4.93 -12.82
N CYS A 103 -3.23 3.73 -12.62
CA CYS A 103 -2.77 2.74 -11.63
C CYS A 103 -1.60 1.87 -12.12
N GLY A 104 -1.06 2.14 -13.32
CA GLY A 104 0.03 1.37 -13.92
C GLY A 104 -0.44 0.22 -14.81
N LYS A 105 0.52 -0.37 -15.55
CA LYS A 105 0.25 -1.45 -16.53
C LYS A 105 -0.28 -2.72 -15.88
N LEU A 106 0.10 -3.00 -14.65
CA LEU A 106 -0.30 -4.22 -13.93
C LEU A 106 -1.83 -4.34 -13.82
N PHE A 107 -2.51 -3.21 -13.72
CA PHE A 107 -3.96 -3.16 -13.50
C PHE A 107 -4.74 -2.51 -14.67
N SER A 108 -4.08 -2.17 -15.76
CA SER A 108 -4.71 -1.44 -16.89
C SER A 108 -5.86 -2.19 -17.56
N SER A 109 -5.90 -3.52 -17.43
CA SER A 109 -6.94 -4.39 -17.99
C SER A 109 -8.14 -4.61 -17.06
N LEU A 110 -8.06 -4.16 -15.81
CA LEU A 110 -9.13 -4.35 -14.84
C LEU A 110 -10.19 -3.24 -14.94
N SER A 111 -11.47 -3.61 -14.75
CA SER A 111 -12.55 -2.64 -14.56
C SER A 111 -12.36 -1.84 -13.25
N TRP A 112 -12.96 -0.65 -13.19
CA TRP A 112 -12.92 0.20 -11.98
C TRP A 112 -13.45 -0.51 -10.73
N THR A 113 -14.52 -1.29 -10.90
CA THR A 113 -15.10 -2.09 -9.82
C THR A 113 -14.13 -3.18 -9.36
N ALA A 114 -13.43 -3.85 -10.26
CA ALA A 114 -12.41 -4.84 -9.91
C ALA A 114 -11.24 -4.21 -9.15
N HIS A 115 -10.78 -3.02 -9.57
CA HIS A 115 -9.76 -2.24 -8.85
C HIS A 115 -10.18 -1.91 -7.42
N PHE A 116 -11.43 -1.49 -7.22
CA PHE A 116 -11.96 -1.23 -5.88
C PHE A 116 -11.84 -2.46 -4.99
N TRP A 117 -12.32 -3.62 -5.45
CA TRP A 117 -12.29 -4.84 -4.64
C TRP A 117 -10.87 -5.35 -4.38
N VAL A 118 -9.97 -5.23 -5.34
CA VAL A 118 -8.55 -5.59 -5.16
C VAL A 118 -7.91 -4.72 -4.08
N ASN A 119 -8.09 -3.39 -4.15
CA ASN A 119 -7.56 -2.48 -3.14
C ASN A 119 -8.15 -2.74 -1.74
N MET A 120 -9.46 -3.02 -1.65
CA MET A 120 -10.12 -3.37 -0.39
C MET A 120 -9.57 -4.67 0.20
N GLY A 121 -9.38 -5.71 -0.63
CA GLY A 121 -8.79 -6.98 -0.21
C GLY A 121 -7.35 -6.81 0.30
N LEU A 122 -6.53 -6.05 -0.43
CA LEU A 122 -5.16 -5.74 -0.03
C LEU A 122 -5.10 -4.89 1.24
N ALA A 123 -6.02 -3.92 1.41
CA ALA A 123 -6.11 -3.14 2.64
C ALA A 123 -6.48 -4.01 3.85
N ALA A 124 -7.40 -4.95 3.68
CA ALA A 124 -7.74 -5.93 4.73
C ALA A 124 -6.55 -6.82 5.09
N LEU A 125 -5.80 -7.30 4.09
CA LEU A 125 -4.56 -8.08 4.31
C LEU A 125 -3.50 -7.25 5.04
N ALA A 126 -3.31 -5.99 4.66
CA ALA A 126 -2.36 -5.09 5.33
C ALA A 126 -2.76 -4.83 6.79
N ALA A 127 -4.05 -4.61 7.06
CA ALA A 127 -4.58 -4.42 8.42
C ALA A 127 -4.37 -5.69 9.27
N MET A 128 -4.67 -6.86 8.72
CA MET A 128 -4.42 -8.14 9.39
C MET A 128 -2.92 -8.32 9.71
N GLY A 129 -2.04 -8.00 8.76
CA GLY A 129 -0.59 -8.00 8.97
C GLY A 129 -0.18 -7.06 10.11
N GLY A 130 -0.75 -5.86 10.18
CA GLY A 130 -0.51 -4.87 11.23
C GLY A 130 -0.93 -5.37 12.63
N VAL A 131 -2.12 -5.96 12.73
CA VAL A 131 -2.64 -6.55 13.98
C VAL A 131 -1.79 -7.72 14.45
N LEU A 132 -1.44 -8.64 13.54
CA LEU A 132 -0.59 -9.79 13.85
C LEU A 132 0.80 -9.35 14.30
N TYR A 133 1.36 -8.33 13.67
CA TYR A 133 2.64 -7.75 14.07
C TYR A 133 2.58 -7.14 15.47
N HIS A 134 1.53 -6.40 15.78
CA HIS A 134 1.32 -5.79 17.09
C HIS A 134 1.20 -6.86 18.19
N ARG A 135 0.41 -7.92 17.95
CA ARG A 135 0.26 -9.05 18.89
C ARG A 135 1.58 -9.77 19.14
N SER A 136 2.39 -10.00 18.13
CA SER A 136 3.69 -10.68 18.24
C SER A 136 4.71 -9.90 19.08
N ILE A 137 4.66 -8.55 19.03
CA ILE A 137 5.49 -7.70 19.89
C ILE A 137 5.02 -7.77 21.35
N LYS A 138 3.71 -7.69 21.58
CA LYS A 138 3.13 -7.72 22.93
C LYS A 138 3.51 -9.00 23.67
N THR A 139 3.29 -10.16 23.07
CA THR A 139 3.63 -11.47 23.66
C THR A 139 5.13 -11.63 23.93
N ARG A 140 5.97 -10.98 23.14
CA ARG A 140 7.43 -11.01 23.35
C ARG A 140 7.84 -10.18 24.55
N ASN A 141 7.22 -9.03 24.75
CA ASN A 141 7.52 -8.16 25.90
C ASN A 141 7.06 -8.80 27.21
N GLU A 142 5.95 -9.55 27.20
CA GLU A 142 5.46 -10.27 28.38
C GLU A 142 6.37 -11.45 28.80
N LYS A 143 7.02 -12.13 27.83
CA LYS A 143 7.93 -13.26 28.09
C LYS A 143 9.34 -12.84 28.52
N LYS A 144 9.73 -11.58 28.33
CA LYS A 144 11.05 -11.08 28.68
C LYS A 144 11.32 -11.04 30.20
N PRO A 145 10.40 -10.62 31.07
CA PRO A 145 10.61 -10.61 32.53
C PRO A 145 10.79 -12.00 33.11
N GLN A 146 10.04 -13.01 32.68
CA GLN A 146 10.11 -14.37 33.21
C GLN A 146 11.47 -15.03 32.95
N ARG A 147 12.08 -14.77 31.81
CA ARG A 147 13.40 -15.35 31.50
C ARG A 147 14.54 -14.86 32.36
N TRP A 148 14.43 -13.67 32.96
CA TRP A 148 15.39 -13.16 33.90
C TRP A 148 15.15 -13.70 35.34
N ALA A 149 13.91 -14.07 35.67
CA ALA A 149 13.55 -14.67 36.95
C ALA A 149 13.95 -16.16 37.02
N ASP A 150 13.90 -16.89 35.89
CA ASP A 150 14.20 -18.33 35.81
C ASP A 150 15.69 -18.62 35.50
N GLY A 151 16.49 -17.60 35.28
CA GLY A 151 17.89 -17.68 34.86
C GLY A 151 18.89 -17.64 36.00
N ARG A 152 18.61 -18.36 37.10
CA ARG A 152 19.62 -18.77 38.14
C ARG A 152 19.93 -20.23 38.00
#